data_afa849e00bf1c4ddb120f570bfab1b8f
#
_entry.id   afa849e00bf1c4ddb120f570bfab1b8f
#
_cell.length_a   1.000
_cell.length_b   1.000
_cell.length_c   1.000
_cell.angle_alpha   90.00
_cell.angle_beta   90.00
_cell.angle_gamma   90.00
#
_symmetry.space_group_name_H-M   'P 1'
#
loop_
_entity.id
_entity.type
_entity.pdbx_description
1 polymer ?
#
loop_
_entity_poly.entity_id
_entity_poly.type
_entity_poly.pdbx_seq_one_letter_code
_entity_poly.pdbx_strand_id
1 'polypeptide(L)'
;MGKGGGEEDGAAAAARAAEQARELQDAAAALLTQTRAEEEALRRRAAALQGELRRLREAAAAHADSDKVEEDLDRAACLIAEGDVASLLPSKTQGAFLKMFLGPVNLRATRKEVQLKVKEEYNSYRDRTALLFLCFPVILLFLRQWLWNGCFPVLPVQLYQAWLLFLYTSLALRENILRVNGSDIRPWWILHHYCAMLMSLVSLTWEIKGQPNCARKQRGVELFLCWAIMQGFVMMLQNRYQRQRLYTRIALGKAKRMDVVWGETAGVEGQLLLLCPLLFLLQGFEGYVGFLLLRTAHTGVVPEWQ
;
A
#
# COMPACT_ATOMS: atom_id res chain seq x y z
N MET A 1 -15.31 -55.51 41.02
CA MET A 1 -14.78 -56.00 39.68
C MET A 1 -15.66 -55.42 38.61
N GLY A 2 -15.14 -54.46 37.78
CA GLY A 2 -15.92 -53.82 36.72
C GLY A 2 -15.30 -52.54 36.23
N LYS A 3 -13.95 -52.47 36.06
CA LYS A 3 -13.28 -51.27 35.50
C LYS A 3 -12.49 -51.50 34.21
N GLY A 4 -12.47 -52.72 33.66
CA GLY A 4 -11.67 -53.05 32.47
C GLY A 4 -12.35 -52.86 31.13
N GLY A 5 -13.69 -52.84 31.04
CA GLY A 5 -14.40 -52.79 29.74
C GLY A 5 -14.47 -51.43 29.07
N GLY A 6 -14.38 -50.34 29.83
CA GLY A 6 -14.46 -48.97 29.28
C GLY A 6 -13.15 -48.45 28.70
N GLU A 7 -12.02 -48.97 29.17
CA GLU A 7 -10.69 -48.56 28.68
C GLU A 7 -10.31 -49.24 27.36
N GLU A 8 -10.69 -50.52 27.17
CA GLU A 8 -10.51 -51.27 25.92
C GLU A 8 -11.39 -50.72 24.79
N ASP A 9 -12.63 -50.36 25.07
CA ASP A 9 -13.53 -49.71 24.08
C ASP A 9 -13.04 -48.33 23.66
N GLY A 10 -12.49 -47.57 24.60
CA GLY A 10 -11.88 -46.26 24.32
C GLY A 10 -10.63 -46.36 23.44
N ALA A 11 -9.77 -47.34 23.70
CA ALA A 11 -8.57 -47.58 22.91
C ALA A 11 -8.90 -48.04 21.47
N ALA A 12 -9.89 -48.92 21.31
CA ALA A 12 -10.36 -49.38 20.00
C ALA A 12 -11.06 -48.26 19.19
N ALA A 13 -11.79 -47.34 19.88
CA ALA A 13 -12.37 -46.16 19.24
C ALA A 13 -11.29 -45.16 18.78
N ALA A 14 -10.26 -44.94 19.59
CA ALA A 14 -9.12 -44.08 19.26
C ALA A 14 -8.30 -44.62 18.08
N ALA A 15 -8.09 -45.94 18.02
CA ALA A 15 -7.40 -46.59 16.91
C ALA A 15 -8.18 -46.46 15.59
N ARG A 16 -9.49 -46.61 15.60
CA ARG A 16 -10.37 -46.38 14.44
C ARG A 16 -10.38 -44.95 13.98
N ALA A 17 -10.42 -44.00 14.91
CA ALA A 17 -10.34 -42.57 14.58
C ALA A 17 -9.00 -42.19 13.98
N ALA A 18 -7.89 -42.79 14.47
CA ALA A 18 -6.56 -42.58 13.90
C ALA A 18 -6.43 -43.13 12.47
N GLU A 19 -7.03 -44.30 12.21
CA GLU A 19 -7.07 -44.90 10.87
C GLU A 19 -7.87 -44.03 9.89
N GLN A 20 -9.06 -43.57 10.27
CA GLN A 20 -9.90 -42.68 9.49
C GLN A 20 -9.20 -41.35 9.23
N ALA A 21 -8.45 -40.81 10.18
CA ALA A 21 -7.67 -39.60 10.00
C ALA A 21 -6.54 -39.79 8.98
N ARG A 22 -5.88 -40.94 8.95
CA ARG A 22 -4.86 -41.27 7.94
C ARG A 22 -5.46 -41.40 6.56
N GLU A 23 -6.56 -42.14 6.41
CA GLU A 23 -7.27 -42.26 5.14
C GLU A 23 -7.70 -40.90 4.59
N LEU A 24 -8.21 -40.02 5.46
CA LEU A 24 -8.62 -38.67 5.09
C LEU A 24 -7.42 -37.82 4.66
N GLN A 25 -6.28 -37.96 5.33
CA GLN A 25 -5.05 -37.26 4.99
C GLN A 25 -4.48 -37.73 3.65
N ASP A 26 -4.50 -39.03 3.38
CA ASP A 26 -4.06 -39.60 2.11
C ASP A 26 -4.95 -39.18 0.93
N ALA A 27 -6.27 -39.16 1.15
CA ALA A 27 -7.23 -38.65 0.19
C ALA A 27 -7.02 -37.14 -0.08
N ALA A 28 -6.78 -36.36 0.93
CA ALA A 28 -6.48 -34.93 0.80
C ALA A 28 -5.15 -34.69 0.06
N ALA A 29 -4.13 -35.48 0.33
CA ALA A 29 -2.83 -35.42 -0.37
C ALA A 29 -2.97 -35.77 -1.85
N ALA A 30 -3.76 -36.83 -2.18
CA ALA A 30 -4.04 -37.23 -3.56
C ALA A 30 -4.80 -36.09 -4.30
N LEU A 31 -5.82 -35.51 -3.70
CA LEU A 31 -6.58 -34.39 -4.27
C LEU A 31 -5.67 -33.17 -4.53
N LEU A 32 -4.80 -32.82 -3.58
CA LEU A 32 -3.86 -31.70 -3.72
C LEU A 32 -2.86 -31.94 -4.86
N THR A 33 -2.37 -33.18 -5.04
CA THR A 33 -1.45 -33.52 -6.14
C THR A 33 -2.14 -33.44 -7.50
N GLN A 34 -3.39 -33.96 -7.59
CA GLN A 34 -4.19 -33.85 -8.79
C GLN A 34 -4.49 -32.38 -9.14
N THR A 35 -4.93 -31.60 -8.18
CA THR A 35 -5.23 -30.17 -8.37
C THR A 35 -4.00 -29.39 -8.86
N ARG A 36 -2.81 -29.70 -8.33
CA ARG A 36 -1.56 -29.07 -8.79
C ARG A 36 -1.22 -29.45 -10.23
N ALA A 37 -1.39 -30.70 -10.60
CA ALA A 37 -1.14 -31.17 -11.98
C ALA A 37 -2.10 -30.51 -12.99
N GLU A 38 -3.36 -30.37 -12.62
CA GLU A 38 -4.37 -29.67 -13.44
C GLU A 38 -4.06 -28.15 -13.53
N GLU A 39 -3.69 -27.52 -12.42
CA GLU A 39 -3.27 -26.12 -12.40
C GLU A 39 -2.06 -25.86 -13.29
N GLU A 40 -1.04 -26.72 -13.25
CA GLU A 40 0.13 -26.61 -14.11
C GLU A 40 -0.20 -26.80 -15.60
N ALA A 41 -1.13 -27.73 -15.93
CA ALA A 41 -1.60 -27.95 -17.29
C ALA A 41 -2.35 -26.69 -17.81
N LEU A 42 -3.24 -26.13 -17.01
CA LEU A 42 -3.95 -24.87 -17.33
C LEU A 42 -2.97 -23.70 -17.49
N ARG A 43 -1.97 -23.59 -16.62
CA ARG A 43 -0.93 -22.56 -16.68
C ARG A 43 -0.15 -22.63 -17.98
N ARG A 44 0.25 -23.84 -18.41
CA ARG A 44 0.93 -24.04 -19.71
C ARG A 44 0.05 -23.65 -20.90
N ARG A 45 -1.23 -24.02 -20.87
CA ARG A 45 -2.20 -23.64 -21.91
C ARG A 45 -2.40 -22.12 -21.97
N ALA A 46 -2.57 -21.48 -20.83
CA ALA A 46 -2.74 -20.05 -20.74
C ALA A 46 -1.52 -19.27 -21.25
N ALA A 47 -0.30 -19.73 -20.91
CA ALA A 47 0.94 -19.13 -21.40
C ALA A 47 1.11 -19.29 -22.92
N ALA A 48 0.77 -20.46 -23.46
CA ALA A 48 0.79 -20.72 -24.90
C ALA A 48 -0.17 -19.79 -25.65
N LEU A 49 -1.42 -19.69 -25.17
CA LEU A 49 -2.45 -18.84 -25.76
C LEU A 49 -2.07 -17.34 -25.69
N GLN A 50 -1.45 -16.91 -24.60
CA GLN A 50 -0.94 -15.54 -24.49
C GLN A 50 0.16 -15.24 -25.52
N GLY A 51 1.04 -16.22 -25.77
CA GLY A 51 2.07 -16.11 -26.80
C GLY A 51 1.47 -16.05 -28.22
N GLU A 52 0.44 -16.82 -28.47
CA GLU A 52 -0.27 -16.84 -29.75
C GLU A 52 -1.03 -15.53 -30.00
N LEU A 53 -1.75 -15.02 -29.01
CA LEU A 53 -2.42 -13.72 -29.10
C LEU A 53 -1.43 -12.57 -29.38
N ARG A 54 -0.24 -12.64 -28.81
CA ARG A 54 0.80 -11.64 -29.10
C ARG A 54 1.25 -11.71 -30.56
N ARG A 55 1.49 -12.90 -31.09
CA ARG A 55 1.87 -13.10 -32.49
C ARG A 55 0.77 -12.64 -33.45
N LEU A 56 -0.49 -12.97 -33.14
CA LEU A 56 -1.63 -12.54 -33.95
C LEU A 56 -1.80 -11.01 -33.95
N ARG A 57 -1.58 -10.36 -32.82
CA ARG A 57 -1.57 -8.88 -32.76
C ARG A 57 -0.46 -8.26 -33.58
N GLU A 58 0.74 -8.83 -33.53
CA GLU A 58 1.87 -8.37 -34.36
C GLU A 58 1.58 -8.56 -35.83
N ALA A 59 0.92 -9.66 -36.22
CA ALA A 59 0.49 -9.90 -37.58
C ALA A 59 -0.68 -9.02 -38.03
N ALA A 60 -1.68 -8.78 -37.18
CA ALA A 60 -2.81 -7.90 -37.48
C ALA A 60 -2.37 -6.43 -37.63
N ALA A 61 -1.40 -5.98 -36.83
CA ALA A 61 -0.83 -4.63 -36.97
C ALA A 61 -0.09 -4.42 -38.32
N ALA A 62 0.33 -5.49 -38.98
CA ALA A 62 0.94 -5.44 -40.31
C ALA A 62 -0.09 -5.43 -41.47
N HIS A 63 -1.34 -5.81 -41.18
CA HIS A 63 -2.42 -5.89 -42.18
C HIS A 63 -3.62 -5.07 -41.68
N ALA A 64 -3.75 -3.85 -42.18
CA ALA A 64 -4.70 -2.81 -41.71
C ALA A 64 -6.19 -3.05 -42.07
N ASP A 65 -6.70 -4.31 -42.10
CA ASP A 65 -7.97 -4.55 -42.78
C ASP A 65 -9.06 -5.31 -42.00
N SER A 66 -9.08 -5.33 -40.67
CA SER A 66 -10.24 -5.92 -39.97
C SER A 66 -10.42 -5.45 -38.54
N ASP A 67 -11.23 -4.42 -38.34
CA ASP A 67 -11.72 -3.95 -37.01
C ASP A 67 -12.28 -5.09 -36.15
N LYS A 68 -12.93 -6.09 -36.76
CA LYS A 68 -13.47 -7.26 -36.06
C LYS A 68 -12.38 -8.17 -35.48
N VAL A 69 -11.26 -8.37 -36.19
CA VAL A 69 -10.16 -9.21 -35.68
C VAL A 69 -9.50 -8.52 -34.51
N GLU A 70 -9.34 -7.21 -34.55
CA GLU A 70 -8.77 -6.43 -33.46
C GLU A 70 -9.69 -6.47 -32.21
N GLU A 71 -11.01 -6.35 -32.40
CA GLU A 71 -12.00 -6.46 -31.31
C GLU A 71 -11.98 -7.85 -30.67
N ASP A 72 -11.93 -8.92 -31.46
CA ASP A 72 -11.86 -10.30 -30.96
C ASP A 72 -10.55 -10.60 -30.25
N LEU A 73 -9.42 -10.08 -30.74
CA LEU A 73 -8.12 -10.19 -30.09
C LEU A 73 -8.09 -9.41 -28.77
N ASP A 74 -8.72 -8.24 -28.72
CA ASP A 74 -8.84 -7.46 -27.50
C ASP A 74 -9.75 -8.12 -26.47
N ARG A 75 -10.86 -8.70 -26.93
CA ARG A 75 -11.76 -9.48 -26.08
C ARG A 75 -11.05 -10.71 -25.49
N ALA A 76 -10.33 -11.48 -26.32
CA ALA A 76 -9.57 -12.64 -25.87
C ALA A 76 -8.45 -12.25 -24.87
N ALA A 77 -7.73 -11.20 -25.17
CA ALA A 77 -6.70 -10.69 -24.26
C ALA A 77 -7.29 -10.18 -22.93
N CYS A 78 -8.45 -9.54 -22.97
CA CYS A 78 -9.16 -9.11 -21.77
C CYS A 78 -9.60 -10.30 -20.91
N LEU A 79 -10.15 -11.36 -21.53
CA LEU A 79 -10.53 -12.59 -20.82
C LEU A 79 -9.35 -13.27 -20.13
N ILE A 80 -8.18 -13.32 -20.78
CA ILE A 80 -6.97 -13.90 -20.19
C ILE A 80 -6.38 -12.99 -19.12
N ALA A 81 -6.42 -11.68 -19.32
CA ALA A 81 -5.80 -10.71 -18.40
C ALA A 81 -6.66 -10.38 -17.17
N GLU A 82 -7.99 -10.44 -17.28
CA GLU A 82 -8.94 -10.04 -16.24
C GLU A 82 -9.74 -11.21 -15.65
N GLY A 83 -9.67 -12.41 -16.25
CA GLY A 83 -10.39 -13.61 -15.79
C GLY A 83 -9.61 -14.43 -14.76
N ASP A 84 -10.20 -15.56 -14.34
CA ASP A 84 -9.58 -16.51 -13.40
C ASP A 84 -8.26 -17.09 -13.94
N VAL A 85 -8.10 -17.16 -15.25
CA VAL A 85 -6.87 -17.58 -15.94
C VAL A 85 -5.68 -16.65 -15.62
N ALA A 86 -5.94 -15.40 -15.36
CA ALA A 86 -4.90 -14.43 -15.00
C ALA A 86 -4.15 -14.78 -13.70
N SER A 87 -4.78 -15.57 -12.80
CA SER A 87 -4.12 -16.08 -11.59
C SER A 87 -3.06 -17.13 -11.87
N LEU A 88 -3.25 -17.87 -12.98
CA LEU A 88 -2.38 -18.95 -13.39
C LEU A 88 -1.15 -18.43 -14.16
N LEU A 89 -1.23 -17.24 -14.74
CA LEU A 89 -0.14 -16.65 -15.51
C LEU A 89 0.91 -16.04 -14.57
N PRO A 90 2.20 -16.16 -14.90
CA PRO A 90 3.25 -15.49 -14.13
C PRO A 90 2.98 -13.99 -14.11
N SER A 91 2.87 -13.41 -12.91
CA SER A 91 2.69 -11.97 -12.76
C SER A 91 3.84 -11.24 -13.44
N LYS A 92 3.53 -10.28 -14.30
CA LYS A 92 4.55 -9.36 -14.83
C LYS A 92 5.33 -8.80 -13.65
N THR A 93 6.63 -9.05 -13.66
CA THR A 93 7.67 -8.61 -12.73
C THR A 93 7.19 -7.76 -11.55
N GLN A 94 7.09 -8.40 -10.39
CA GLN A 94 6.99 -7.67 -9.12
C GLN A 94 8.18 -6.71 -9.06
N GLY A 95 7.93 -5.45 -8.72
CA GLY A 95 9.01 -4.48 -8.53
C GLY A 95 10.03 -5.00 -7.51
N ALA A 96 11.30 -4.65 -7.68
CA ALA A 96 12.39 -5.10 -6.82
C ALA A 96 12.08 -4.92 -5.32
N PHE A 97 11.38 -3.84 -4.97
CA PHE A 97 10.94 -3.54 -3.60
C PHE A 97 9.98 -4.61 -3.04
N LEU A 98 8.90 -4.96 -3.77
CA LEU A 98 7.96 -6.00 -3.33
C LEU A 98 8.64 -7.36 -3.19
N LYS A 99 9.51 -7.72 -4.15
CA LYS A 99 10.25 -8.98 -4.12
C LYS A 99 11.19 -9.06 -2.91
N MET A 100 11.79 -7.95 -2.52
CA MET A 100 12.70 -7.88 -1.37
C MET A 100 11.95 -8.06 -0.04
N PHE A 101 10.77 -7.44 0.13
CA PHE A 101 10.04 -7.46 1.41
C PHE A 101 9.04 -8.61 1.54
N LEU A 102 8.40 -9.04 0.46
CA LEU A 102 7.33 -10.05 0.48
C LEU A 102 7.78 -11.39 -0.12
N GLY A 103 8.95 -11.46 -0.75
CA GLY A 103 9.40 -12.67 -1.44
C GLY A 103 8.57 -12.99 -2.70
N PRO A 104 8.62 -14.24 -3.20
CA PRO A 104 7.92 -14.67 -4.41
C PRO A 104 6.44 -15.00 -4.15
N VAL A 105 5.68 -14.05 -3.65
CA VAL A 105 4.24 -14.21 -3.37
C VAL A 105 3.42 -13.71 -4.56
N ASN A 106 2.39 -14.46 -4.96
CA ASN A 106 1.44 -13.99 -5.96
C ASN A 106 0.48 -12.97 -5.33
N LEU A 107 0.72 -11.70 -5.62
CA LEU A 107 -0.06 -10.57 -5.07
C LEU A 107 -1.20 -10.13 -6.01
N ARG A 108 -1.41 -10.85 -7.12
CA ARG A 108 -2.40 -10.47 -8.13
C ARG A 108 -3.78 -11.01 -7.76
N ALA A 109 -4.73 -10.11 -7.54
CA ALA A 109 -6.14 -10.43 -7.43
C ALA A 109 -6.74 -10.53 -8.84
N THR A 110 -7.39 -11.66 -9.15
CA THR A 110 -7.95 -11.95 -10.49
C THR A 110 -9.36 -11.44 -10.65
N ARG A 111 -10.16 -11.50 -9.57
CA ARG A 111 -11.56 -11.09 -9.59
C ARG A 111 -11.69 -9.58 -9.34
N LYS A 112 -12.52 -8.90 -10.13
CA LYS A 112 -12.81 -7.46 -9.96
C LYS A 112 -13.27 -7.11 -8.56
N GLU A 113 -14.09 -7.96 -7.95
CA GLU A 113 -14.59 -7.77 -6.58
C GLU A 113 -13.44 -7.76 -5.56
N VAL A 114 -12.47 -8.67 -5.71
CA VAL A 114 -11.30 -8.73 -4.84
C VAL A 114 -10.40 -7.51 -5.05
N GLN A 115 -10.23 -7.06 -6.29
CA GLN A 115 -9.47 -5.84 -6.59
C GLN A 115 -10.13 -4.60 -5.96
N LEU A 116 -11.46 -4.48 -6.04
CA LEU A 116 -12.20 -3.39 -5.39
C LEU A 116 -12.07 -3.47 -3.88
N LYS A 117 -12.16 -4.65 -3.29
CA LYS A 117 -11.98 -4.86 -1.85
C LYS A 117 -10.58 -4.43 -1.38
N VAL A 118 -9.53 -4.80 -2.11
CA VAL A 118 -8.15 -4.37 -1.82
C VAL A 118 -8.02 -2.84 -1.86
N LYS A 119 -8.70 -2.17 -2.81
CA LYS A 119 -8.73 -0.70 -2.89
C LYS A 119 -9.47 -0.08 -1.69
N GLU A 120 -10.58 -0.66 -1.29
CA GLU A 120 -11.36 -0.20 -0.14
C GLU A 120 -10.60 -0.38 1.18
N GLU A 121 -9.95 -1.51 1.37
CA GLU A 121 -9.06 -1.76 2.51
C GLU A 121 -7.90 -0.78 2.56
N TYR A 122 -7.31 -0.44 1.41
CA TYR A 122 -6.27 0.58 1.31
C TYR A 122 -6.80 1.96 1.70
N ASN A 123 -7.97 2.37 1.21
CA ASN A 123 -8.57 3.65 1.57
C ASN A 123 -8.89 3.73 3.07
N SER A 124 -9.43 2.65 3.65
CA SER A 124 -9.69 2.55 5.09
C SER A 124 -8.39 2.64 5.91
N TYR A 125 -7.32 1.99 5.46
CA TYR A 125 -6.00 2.10 6.08
C TYR A 125 -5.47 3.54 6.05
N ARG A 126 -5.55 4.21 4.89
CA ARG A 126 -5.12 5.61 4.74
C ARG A 126 -5.88 6.56 5.65
N ASP A 127 -7.18 6.38 5.80
CA ASP A 127 -7.98 7.24 6.67
C ASP A 127 -7.57 7.11 8.14
N ARG A 128 -7.38 5.88 8.61
CA ARG A 128 -6.94 5.64 10.00
C ARG A 128 -5.55 6.19 10.25
N THR A 129 -4.64 5.98 9.31
CA THR A 129 -3.26 6.46 9.43
C THR A 129 -3.16 7.97 9.30
N ALA A 130 -3.97 8.62 8.45
CA ALA A 130 -4.02 10.08 8.36
C ALA A 130 -4.51 10.72 9.67
N LEU A 131 -5.49 10.10 10.34
CA LEU A 131 -5.94 10.55 11.64
C LEU A 131 -4.83 10.43 12.70
N LEU A 132 -4.11 9.31 12.74
CA LEU A 132 -2.97 9.14 13.64
C LEU A 132 -1.84 10.11 13.33
N PHE A 133 -1.58 10.35 12.04
CA PHE A 133 -0.59 11.31 11.58
C PHE A 133 -0.88 12.72 12.08
N LEU A 134 -2.15 13.11 12.13
CA LEU A 134 -2.59 14.40 12.65
C LEU A 134 -2.60 14.45 14.19
N CYS A 135 -3.19 13.44 14.84
CA CYS A 135 -3.41 13.47 16.28
C CYS A 135 -2.12 13.37 17.08
N PHE A 136 -1.16 12.56 16.63
CA PHE A 136 0.08 12.34 17.39
C PHE A 136 0.90 13.62 17.61
N PRO A 137 1.24 14.43 16.59
CA PRO A 137 1.96 15.67 16.77
C PRO A 137 1.15 16.72 17.56
N VAL A 138 -0.18 16.76 17.42
CA VAL A 138 -1.03 17.64 18.22
C VAL A 138 -0.91 17.29 19.72
N ILE A 139 -0.97 16.00 20.05
CA ILE A 139 -0.82 15.51 21.41
C ILE A 139 0.58 15.86 21.96
N LEU A 140 1.64 15.65 21.16
CA LEU A 140 3.00 16.00 21.57
C LEU A 140 3.17 17.49 21.86
N LEU A 141 2.63 18.37 21.01
CA LEU A 141 2.68 19.81 21.23
C LEU A 141 1.89 20.22 22.47
N PHE A 142 0.72 19.60 22.69
CA PHE A 142 -0.08 19.86 23.89
C PHE A 142 0.66 19.41 25.16
N LEU A 143 1.21 18.19 25.18
CA LEU A 143 1.96 17.67 26.32
C LEU A 143 3.24 18.46 26.59
N ARG A 144 3.91 18.98 25.54
CA ARG A 144 5.04 19.90 25.70
C ARG A 144 4.70 21.08 26.59
N GLN A 145 3.54 21.69 26.33
CA GLN A 145 3.15 22.92 27.06
C GLN A 145 2.70 22.60 28.49
N TRP A 146 1.99 21.50 28.69
CA TRP A 146 1.33 21.19 29.96
C TRP A 146 2.16 20.32 30.90
N LEU A 147 2.87 19.33 30.37
CA LEU A 147 3.54 18.31 31.16
C LEU A 147 5.07 18.49 31.19
N TRP A 148 5.64 18.99 30.12
CA TRP A 148 7.09 18.98 29.91
C TRP A 148 7.75 20.38 29.96
N ASN A 149 7.08 21.37 30.54
CA ASN A 149 7.62 22.73 30.72
C ASN A 149 8.32 23.33 29.49
N GLY A 150 7.75 23.11 28.32
CA GLY A 150 8.26 23.61 27.05
C GLY A 150 9.34 22.77 26.36
N CYS A 151 9.75 21.63 26.92
CA CYS A 151 10.74 20.71 26.32
C CYS A 151 10.11 19.39 25.89
N PHE A 152 10.53 18.87 24.73
CA PHE A 152 10.13 17.52 24.31
C PHE A 152 11.06 16.48 24.91
N PRO A 153 10.53 15.42 25.52
CA PRO A 153 11.32 14.23 25.80
C PRO A 153 11.70 13.52 24.51
N VAL A 154 12.90 12.96 24.46
CA VAL A 154 13.45 12.32 23.26
C VAL A 154 12.59 11.14 22.79
N LEU A 155 12.22 10.27 23.72
CA LEU A 155 11.53 9.02 23.41
C LEU A 155 10.20 9.18 22.66
N PRO A 156 9.23 10.04 23.07
CA PRO A 156 7.99 10.19 22.33
C PRO A 156 8.18 10.72 20.91
N VAL A 157 9.15 11.62 20.69
CA VAL A 157 9.47 12.16 19.37
C VAL A 157 10.08 11.06 18.48
N GLN A 158 11.03 10.27 19.00
CA GLN A 158 11.62 9.15 18.28
C GLN A 158 10.59 8.05 17.96
N LEU A 159 9.67 7.76 18.87
CA LEU A 159 8.57 6.82 18.61
C LEU A 159 7.68 7.30 17.46
N TYR A 160 7.40 8.61 17.39
CA TYR A 160 6.66 9.17 16.27
C TYR A 160 7.43 9.04 14.95
N GLN A 161 8.73 9.33 14.94
CA GLN A 161 9.58 9.17 13.75
C GLN A 161 9.68 7.72 13.30
N ALA A 162 9.83 6.77 14.23
CA ALA A 162 9.82 5.34 13.94
C ALA A 162 8.47 4.90 13.36
N TRP A 163 7.37 5.42 13.89
CA TRP A 163 6.04 5.17 13.33
C TRP A 163 5.88 5.75 11.92
N LEU A 164 6.44 6.92 11.63
CA LEU A 164 6.45 7.49 10.28
C LEU A 164 7.21 6.59 9.28
N LEU A 165 8.36 6.05 9.68
CA LEU A 165 9.10 5.09 8.86
C LEU A 165 8.25 3.87 8.55
N PHE A 166 7.58 3.31 9.56
CA PHE A 166 6.64 2.19 9.38
C PHE A 166 5.47 2.57 8.46
N LEU A 167 4.89 3.75 8.62
CA LEU A 167 3.79 4.25 7.80
C LEU A 167 4.18 4.34 6.34
N TYR A 168 5.28 5.02 6.02
CA TYR A 168 5.73 5.20 4.63
C TYR A 168 6.13 3.86 3.98
N THR A 169 6.74 2.94 4.73
CA THR A 169 7.01 1.58 4.26
C THR A 169 5.71 0.85 3.93
N SER A 170 4.71 0.93 4.81
CA SER A 170 3.41 0.29 4.62
C SER A 170 2.64 0.89 3.43
N LEU A 171 2.70 2.20 3.24
CA LEU A 171 2.09 2.87 2.09
C LEU A 171 2.77 2.43 0.78
N ALA A 172 4.10 2.44 0.75
CA ALA A 172 4.86 2.00 -0.43
C ALA A 172 4.55 0.55 -0.80
N LEU A 173 4.46 -0.37 0.18
CA LEU A 173 4.08 -1.78 -0.06
C LEU A 173 2.67 -1.89 -0.63
N ARG A 174 1.69 -1.26 0.00
CA ARG A 174 0.29 -1.33 -0.41
C ARG A 174 0.06 -0.72 -1.79
N GLU A 175 0.71 0.39 -2.10
CA GLU A 175 0.59 1.05 -3.41
C GLU A 175 1.27 0.25 -4.53
N ASN A 176 2.40 -0.42 -4.24
CA ASN A 176 2.99 -1.35 -5.19
C ASN A 176 2.06 -2.56 -5.44
N ILE A 177 1.39 -3.09 -4.41
CA ILE A 177 0.39 -4.15 -4.56
C ILE A 177 -0.79 -3.67 -5.43
N LEU A 178 -1.31 -2.47 -5.16
CA LEU A 178 -2.38 -1.88 -5.97
C LEU A 178 -1.95 -1.70 -7.44
N ARG A 179 -0.71 -1.29 -7.69
CA ARG A 179 -0.16 -1.14 -9.04
C ARG A 179 -0.06 -2.47 -9.77
N VAL A 180 0.35 -3.55 -9.09
CA VAL A 180 0.34 -4.92 -9.66
C VAL A 180 -1.09 -5.35 -10.01
N ASN A 181 -2.09 -4.89 -9.26
CA ASN A 181 -3.51 -5.16 -9.49
C ASN A 181 -4.18 -4.18 -10.47
N GLY A 182 -3.40 -3.50 -11.31
CA GLY A 182 -3.92 -2.66 -12.39
C GLY A 182 -4.36 -1.26 -11.96
N SER A 183 -3.97 -0.79 -10.77
CA SER A 183 -4.17 0.60 -10.39
C SER A 183 -3.16 1.50 -11.11
N ASP A 184 -3.63 2.61 -11.67
CA ASP A 184 -2.79 3.58 -12.39
C ASP A 184 -2.17 4.59 -11.41
N ILE A 185 -1.31 4.06 -10.52
CA ILE A 185 -0.54 4.90 -9.59
C ILE A 185 0.72 5.36 -10.30
N ARG A 186 0.93 6.67 -10.36
CA ARG A 186 2.08 7.24 -11.03
C ARG A 186 3.40 6.86 -10.34
N PRO A 187 4.45 6.52 -11.09
CA PRO A 187 5.75 6.11 -10.51
C PRO A 187 6.35 7.13 -9.54
N TRP A 188 6.22 8.42 -9.84
CA TRP A 188 6.74 9.50 -8.99
C TRP A 188 6.09 9.53 -7.60
N TRP A 189 4.81 9.12 -7.49
CA TRP A 189 4.10 9.04 -6.22
C TRP A 189 4.68 7.94 -5.31
N ILE A 190 5.02 6.78 -5.88
CA ILE A 190 5.69 5.70 -5.15
C ILE A 190 7.12 6.12 -4.77
N LEU A 191 7.83 6.82 -5.68
CA LEU A 191 9.16 7.36 -5.40
C LEU A 191 9.12 8.35 -4.23
N HIS A 192 8.10 9.19 -4.15
CA HIS A 192 7.88 10.09 -3.03
C HIS A 192 7.86 9.34 -1.68
N HIS A 193 7.18 8.19 -1.59
CA HIS A 193 7.19 7.38 -0.37
C HIS A 193 8.57 6.80 -0.05
N TYR A 194 9.36 6.42 -1.04
CA TYR A 194 10.74 5.99 -0.80
C TYR A 194 11.63 7.12 -0.28
N CYS A 195 11.48 8.32 -0.82
CA CYS A 195 12.17 9.50 -0.31
C CYS A 195 11.73 9.81 1.14
N ALA A 196 10.42 9.73 1.43
CA ALA A 196 9.90 9.95 2.78
C ALA A 196 10.40 8.87 3.78
N MET A 197 10.54 7.61 3.36
CA MET A 197 11.17 6.55 4.16
C MET A 197 12.62 6.89 4.50
N LEU A 198 13.40 7.31 3.50
CA LEU A 198 14.79 7.72 3.71
C LEU A 198 14.89 8.89 4.67
N MET A 199 14.06 9.92 4.49
CA MET A 199 14.02 11.08 5.37
C MET A 199 13.60 10.71 6.80
N SER A 200 12.63 9.82 6.96
CA SER A 200 12.23 9.31 8.29
C SER A 200 13.36 8.53 8.96
N LEU A 201 14.13 7.75 8.20
CA LEU A 201 15.29 7.02 8.71
C LEU A 201 16.39 7.97 9.16
N VAL A 202 16.73 8.98 8.34
CA VAL A 202 17.71 10.03 8.69
C VAL A 202 17.25 10.79 9.93
N SER A 203 15.98 11.18 9.97
CA SER A 203 15.40 11.88 11.13
C SER A 203 15.47 11.05 12.42
N LEU A 204 15.26 9.73 12.33
CA LEU A 204 15.33 8.82 13.48
C LEU A 204 16.76 8.69 14.02
N THR A 205 17.78 8.79 13.18
CA THR A 205 19.19 8.74 13.60
C THR A 205 19.72 10.07 14.12
N TRP A 206 18.92 11.15 13.98
CA TRP A 206 19.32 12.48 14.43
C TRP A 206 19.24 12.58 15.95
N GLU A 207 20.31 13.05 16.57
CA GLU A 207 20.36 13.20 18.03
C GLU A 207 19.50 14.41 18.49
N ILE A 208 18.50 14.15 19.31
CA ILE A 208 17.71 15.19 19.99
C ILE A 208 18.39 15.53 21.29
N LYS A 209 19.17 16.61 21.30
CA LYS A 209 19.85 17.07 22.51
C LYS A 209 18.82 17.70 23.49
N GLY A 210 18.75 17.12 24.67
CA GLY A 210 18.06 17.71 25.82
C GLY A 210 18.90 18.84 26.44
N GLN A 211 18.52 19.36 27.54
CA GLN A 211 19.04 20.46 28.37
C GLN A 211 20.53 20.91 28.23
N PRO A 212 20.91 22.15 28.52
CA PRO A 212 20.09 23.31 28.85
C PRO A 212 19.73 24.14 27.62
N ASN A 213 18.68 24.91 27.63
CA ASN A 213 18.13 25.69 26.51
C ASN A 213 17.34 24.89 25.45
N CYS A 214 16.55 23.90 25.90
CA CYS A 214 15.77 23.07 24.99
C CYS A 214 14.75 23.87 24.12
N ALA A 215 14.21 24.98 24.61
CA ALA A 215 13.28 25.80 23.82
C ALA A 215 13.89 26.31 22.50
N ARG A 216 15.18 26.66 22.49
CA ARG A 216 15.89 27.08 21.28
C ARG A 216 16.38 25.88 20.46
N LYS A 217 16.92 24.85 21.15
CA LYS A 217 17.49 23.67 20.49
C LYS A 217 16.45 22.76 19.85
N GLN A 218 15.19 22.82 20.32
CA GLN A 218 14.10 21.98 19.81
C GLN A 218 13.16 22.71 18.83
N ARG A 219 13.52 23.89 18.33
CA ARG A 219 12.73 24.62 17.35
C ARG A 219 12.51 23.80 16.07
N GLY A 220 13.50 23.02 15.65
CA GLY A 220 13.37 22.13 14.50
C GLY A 220 12.30 21.04 14.72
N VAL A 221 12.27 20.45 15.92
CA VAL A 221 11.24 19.48 16.30
C VAL A 221 9.86 20.11 16.28
N GLU A 222 9.74 21.32 16.79
CA GLU A 222 8.48 22.08 16.77
C GLU A 222 8.00 22.35 15.35
N LEU A 223 8.87 22.83 14.46
CA LEU A 223 8.56 23.06 13.05
C LEU A 223 8.18 21.77 12.33
N PHE A 224 8.89 20.69 12.62
CA PHE A 224 8.56 19.36 12.10
C PHE A 224 7.17 18.90 12.53
N LEU A 225 6.80 19.07 13.80
CA LEU A 225 5.46 18.71 14.29
C LEU A 225 4.37 19.63 13.72
N CYS A 226 4.64 20.93 13.53
CA CYS A 226 3.72 21.84 12.84
C CYS A 226 3.51 21.43 11.38
N TRP A 227 4.60 21.07 10.68
CA TRP A 227 4.51 20.51 9.33
C TRP A 227 3.68 19.23 9.34
N ALA A 228 3.92 18.32 10.27
CA ALA A 228 3.19 17.07 10.37
C ALA A 228 1.68 17.28 10.60
N ILE A 229 1.29 18.26 11.41
CA ILE A 229 -0.13 18.63 11.60
C ILE A 229 -0.74 19.07 10.27
N MET A 230 -0.07 19.98 9.56
CA MET A 230 -0.52 20.50 8.29
C MET A 230 -0.62 19.41 7.23
N GLN A 231 0.41 18.57 7.15
CA GLN A 231 0.42 17.39 6.26
C GLN A 231 -0.71 16.41 6.60
N GLY A 232 -0.93 16.10 7.88
CA GLY A 232 -2.02 15.22 8.32
C GLY A 232 -3.40 15.74 7.92
N PHE A 233 -3.62 17.04 8.07
CA PHE A 233 -4.87 17.69 7.63
C PHE A 233 -5.05 17.58 6.10
N VAL A 234 -4.02 17.87 5.33
CA VAL A 234 -4.02 17.75 3.87
C VAL A 234 -4.27 16.29 3.43
N MET A 235 -3.63 15.32 4.10
CA MET A 235 -3.87 13.89 3.84
C MET A 235 -5.34 13.50 4.06
N MET A 236 -5.99 13.99 5.11
CA MET A 236 -7.42 13.73 5.35
C MET A 236 -8.29 14.28 4.22
N LEU A 237 -8.03 15.49 3.76
CA LEU A 237 -8.74 16.09 2.63
C LEU A 237 -8.51 15.32 1.33
N GLN A 238 -7.26 14.93 1.05
CA GLN A 238 -6.91 14.12 -0.11
C GLN A 238 -7.62 12.76 -0.09
N ASN A 239 -7.64 12.09 1.07
CA ASN A 239 -8.31 10.81 1.24
C ASN A 239 -9.81 10.92 0.99
N ARG A 240 -10.45 11.96 1.55
CA ARG A 240 -11.87 12.24 1.31
C ARG A 240 -12.16 12.45 -0.17
N TYR A 241 -11.35 13.28 -0.85
CA TYR A 241 -11.47 13.54 -2.27
C TYR A 241 -11.33 12.26 -3.11
N GLN A 242 -10.29 11.46 -2.86
CA GLN A 242 -10.03 10.22 -3.61
C GLN A 242 -11.12 9.17 -3.39
N ARG A 243 -11.63 9.06 -2.16
CA ARG A 243 -12.73 8.15 -1.82
C ARG A 243 -14.01 8.55 -2.55
N GLN A 244 -14.39 9.80 -2.50
CA GLN A 244 -15.60 10.30 -3.17
C GLN A 244 -15.50 10.09 -4.68
N ARG A 245 -14.34 10.37 -5.27
CA ARG A 245 -14.08 10.11 -6.68
C ARG A 245 -14.19 8.62 -7.04
N LEU A 246 -13.67 7.73 -6.21
CA LEU A 246 -13.79 6.28 -6.41
C LEU A 246 -15.25 5.84 -6.42
N TYR A 247 -16.05 6.26 -5.44
CA TYR A 247 -17.47 5.90 -5.35
C TYR A 247 -18.29 6.47 -6.51
N THR A 248 -18.00 7.70 -6.94
CA THR A 248 -18.65 8.28 -8.13
C THR A 248 -18.37 7.45 -9.38
N ARG A 249 -17.14 6.99 -9.57
CA ARG A 249 -16.77 6.14 -10.72
C ARG A 249 -17.38 4.74 -10.63
N ILE A 250 -17.50 4.16 -9.45
CA ILE A 250 -18.20 2.88 -9.24
C ILE A 250 -19.67 3.05 -9.63
N ALA A 251 -20.34 4.11 -9.16
CA ALA A 251 -21.74 4.40 -9.46
C ALA A 251 -21.98 4.62 -10.95
N LEU A 252 -21.03 5.20 -11.68
CA LEU A 252 -21.09 5.41 -13.12
C LEU A 252 -20.70 4.18 -13.95
N GLY A 253 -20.43 3.03 -13.33
CA GLY A 253 -19.97 1.82 -14.02
C GLY A 253 -18.56 1.92 -14.63
N LYS A 254 -17.83 3.01 -14.40
CA LYS A 254 -16.50 3.30 -14.95
C LYS A 254 -15.35 2.85 -14.02
N ALA A 255 -15.59 1.97 -13.06
CA ALA A 255 -14.66 1.58 -12.00
C ALA A 255 -13.48 0.71 -12.46
N LYS A 256 -13.13 0.70 -13.75
CA LYS A 256 -12.06 -0.15 -14.28
C LYS A 256 -10.65 0.25 -13.82
N ARG A 257 -10.41 1.50 -13.40
CA ARG A 257 -9.08 1.98 -12.99
C ARG A 257 -9.19 2.91 -11.78
N MET A 258 -8.27 2.77 -10.84
CA MET A 258 -8.05 3.76 -9.79
C MET A 258 -7.13 4.84 -10.37
N ASP A 259 -7.72 5.69 -11.23
CA ASP A 259 -6.96 6.76 -11.86
C ASP A 259 -6.88 7.94 -10.89
N VAL A 260 -5.68 8.29 -10.51
CA VAL A 260 -5.34 9.64 -10.05
C VAL A 260 -5.13 10.50 -11.31
N VAL A 261 -6.02 10.41 -12.29
CA VAL A 261 -5.87 11.09 -13.57
C VAL A 261 -6.75 12.33 -13.62
N TRP A 262 -6.19 13.36 -14.15
CA TRP A 262 -6.83 14.57 -14.64
C TRP A 262 -7.92 14.19 -15.65
N GLY A 263 -9.16 14.44 -15.30
CA GLY A 263 -10.32 14.20 -16.18
C GLY A 263 -11.53 13.72 -15.40
N GLU A 264 -12.71 14.26 -15.69
CA GLU A 264 -14.00 14.03 -15.06
C GLU A 264 -13.99 14.27 -13.52
N THR A 265 -14.03 15.56 -13.16
CA THR A 265 -14.17 16.04 -11.77
C THR A 265 -15.63 16.18 -11.34
N ALA A 266 -16.58 15.64 -12.10
CA ALA A 266 -17.99 15.78 -11.82
C ALA A 266 -18.33 15.43 -10.35
N GLY A 267 -18.80 16.40 -9.61
CA GLY A 267 -19.21 16.27 -8.20
C GLY A 267 -18.12 16.47 -7.15
N VAL A 268 -16.87 16.78 -7.53
CA VAL A 268 -15.75 16.97 -6.59
C VAL A 268 -14.97 18.28 -6.79
N GLU A 269 -15.44 19.15 -7.67
CA GLU A 269 -14.74 20.40 -8.05
C GLU A 269 -14.52 21.34 -6.86
N GLY A 270 -15.51 21.48 -5.99
CA GLY A 270 -15.39 22.32 -4.79
C GLY A 270 -14.33 21.87 -3.80
N GLN A 271 -14.02 20.57 -3.76
CA GLN A 271 -12.96 20.06 -2.88
C GLN A 271 -11.56 20.35 -3.40
N LEU A 272 -11.38 20.40 -4.74
CA LEU A 272 -10.11 20.79 -5.35
C LEU A 272 -9.79 22.25 -5.10
N LEU A 273 -10.79 23.12 -5.07
CA LEU A 273 -10.62 24.55 -4.80
C LEU A 273 -10.04 24.81 -3.39
N LEU A 274 -10.38 23.96 -2.42
CA LEU A 274 -9.79 24.01 -1.09
C LEU A 274 -8.44 23.29 -1.00
N LEU A 275 -8.35 22.12 -1.63
CA LEU A 275 -7.17 21.25 -1.53
C LEU A 275 -5.95 21.84 -2.23
N CYS A 276 -6.11 22.43 -3.42
CA CYS A 276 -4.98 23.00 -4.17
C CYS A 276 -4.25 24.12 -3.41
N PRO A 277 -4.92 25.17 -2.88
CA PRO A 277 -4.23 26.19 -2.10
C PRO A 277 -3.51 25.65 -0.87
N LEU A 278 -4.12 24.67 -0.16
CA LEU A 278 -3.50 24.04 1.00
C LEU A 278 -2.23 23.25 0.63
N LEU A 279 -2.24 22.55 -0.52
CA LEU A 279 -1.07 21.88 -1.03
C LEU A 279 0.05 22.87 -1.37
N PHE A 280 -0.26 24.02 -1.99
CA PHE A 280 0.73 25.05 -2.25
C PHE A 280 1.31 25.64 -0.98
N LEU A 281 0.49 25.91 0.04
CA LEU A 281 0.96 26.37 1.35
C LEU A 281 1.88 25.36 2.02
N LEU A 282 1.52 24.07 1.96
CA LEU A 282 2.33 22.99 2.50
C LEU A 282 3.69 22.91 1.79
N GLN A 283 3.70 22.90 0.47
CA GLN A 283 4.94 22.87 -0.33
C GLN A 283 5.79 24.14 -0.11
N GLY A 284 5.16 25.29 0.03
CA GLY A 284 5.84 26.54 0.39
C GLY A 284 6.50 26.47 1.76
N PHE A 285 5.83 25.87 2.74
CA PHE A 285 6.39 25.66 4.08
C PHE A 285 7.55 24.65 4.05
N GLU A 286 7.42 23.55 3.33
CA GLU A 286 8.51 22.58 3.12
C GLU A 286 9.74 23.24 2.48
N GLY A 287 9.53 24.04 1.42
CA GLY A 287 10.58 24.80 0.76
C GLY A 287 11.27 25.78 1.70
N TYR A 288 10.51 26.49 2.53
CA TYR A 288 11.04 27.40 3.54
C TYR A 288 11.91 26.70 4.57
N VAL A 289 11.43 25.57 5.13
CA VAL A 289 12.21 24.77 6.08
C VAL A 289 13.48 24.24 5.44
N GLY A 290 13.38 23.70 4.20
CA GLY A 290 14.54 23.24 3.43
C GLY A 290 15.57 24.35 3.18
N PHE A 291 15.12 25.57 2.87
CA PHE A 291 16.00 26.74 2.72
C PHE A 291 16.69 27.11 4.03
N LEU A 292 15.98 27.10 5.15
CA LEU A 292 16.58 27.35 6.46
C LEU A 292 17.67 26.35 6.80
N LEU A 293 17.42 25.04 6.54
CA LEU A 293 18.40 23.98 6.74
C LEU A 293 19.65 24.17 5.85
N LEU A 294 19.45 24.49 4.59
CA LEU A 294 20.54 24.75 3.64
C LEU A 294 21.38 25.97 4.10
N ARG A 295 20.73 27.06 4.47
CA ARG A 295 21.39 28.25 4.98
C ARG A 295 22.26 27.93 6.21
N THR A 296 21.72 27.15 7.15
CA THR A 296 22.44 26.76 8.38
C THR A 296 23.65 25.88 8.07
N ALA A 297 23.52 24.95 7.12
CA ALA A 297 24.63 24.12 6.67
C ALA A 297 25.75 24.93 6.02
N HIS A 298 25.43 26.00 5.27
CA HIS A 298 26.42 26.85 4.61
C HIS A 298 27.08 27.87 5.54
N THR A 299 26.38 28.38 6.54
CA THR A 299 26.91 29.41 7.42
C THR A 299 27.77 28.86 8.56
N GLY A 300 27.86 27.54 8.73
CA GLY A 300 28.63 26.90 9.81
C GLY A 300 28.12 27.27 11.22
N VAL A 301 27.03 27.99 11.32
CA VAL A 301 26.36 28.24 12.59
C VAL A 301 25.74 26.94 13.03
N VAL A 302 26.15 26.45 14.22
CA VAL A 302 25.53 25.27 14.83
C VAL A 302 24.01 25.49 14.82
N PRO A 303 23.25 24.65 14.15
CA PRO A 303 21.82 24.88 14.03
C PRO A 303 21.20 24.90 15.41
N GLU A 304 20.34 25.88 15.65
CA GLU A 304 19.47 25.91 16.85
C GLU A 304 18.55 24.67 16.94
N TRP A 305 18.71 23.74 16.04
CA TRP A 305 17.92 22.55 15.77
C TRP A 305 18.53 21.25 16.34
N GLN A 306 19.78 21.29 16.75
CA GLN A 306 20.49 20.14 17.33
C GLN A 306 20.26 20.02 18.84
#